data_e812b8a1cdbc90814845f76e29e72c9e
#
_entry.id   e812b8a1cdbc90814845f76e29e72c9e
#
_cell.length_a   1.000
_cell.length_b   1.000
_cell.length_c   1.000
_cell.angle_alpha   90.00
_cell.angle_beta   90.00
_cell.angle_gamma   90.00
#
_symmetry.space_group_name_H-M   'P 1'
#
loop_
_entity.id
_entity.type
_entity.pdbx_description
1 polymer ?
#
loop_
_entity_poly.entity_id
_entity_poly.type
_entity_poly.pdbx_seq_one_letter_code
_entity_poly.pdbx_strand_id
1 'polypeptide(L)'
;MIQIDKDLIKNLFDKAVVSERKRMNYDLRTSESDTSQRMLNAMMPGTVVPIHRHPRSNENVILLCGKLVEVLYDDEGNETDRLLLDPTLGNFGCVVPADVWHTVEVLEPTVIYEAKDVAFGQDGSEIFDSMKKLKEQITYLIGMERQSGSMDVVTPLYVSRMLNVPLEDVEKCMKE
;
A
#
# COMPACT_ATOMS: atom_id res chain seq x y z
N MET A 1 0.94 23.55 22.61
CA MET A 1 1.02 23.80 21.14
C MET A 1 2.18 22.99 20.60
N ILE A 2 2.00 22.24 19.52
CA ILE A 2 3.06 21.52 18.82
C ILE A 2 3.40 22.34 17.57
N GLN A 3 4.68 22.62 17.37
CA GLN A 3 5.16 23.26 16.15
C GLN A 3 5.81 22.17 15.27
N ILE A 4 5.40 22.14 14.00
CA ILE A 4 6.04 21.27 13.00
C ILE A 4 7.17 22.08 12.39
N ASP A 5 8.37 21.90 12.93
CA ASP A 5 9.58 22.65 12.58
C ASP A 5 10.74 21.73 12.20
N LYS A 6 11.88 22.32 11.89
CA LYS A 6 13.09 21.59 11.48
C LYS A 6 13.59 20.62 12.55
N ASP A 7 13.42 20.93 13.82
CA ASP A 7 13.91 20.10 14.92
C ASP A 7 13.04 18.86 15.08
N LEU A 8 11.71 18.99 14.97
CA LEU A 8 10.79 17.86 14.94
C LEU A 8 11.08 16.94 13.73
N ILE A 9 11.21 17.52 12.54
CA ILE A 9 11.50 16.76 11.32
C ILE A 9 12.84 16.02 11.45
N LYS A 10 13.89 16.71 11.94
CA LYS A 10 15.18 16.07 12.18
C LYS A 10 15.09 14.91 13.16
N ASN A 11 14.40 15.07 14.27
CA ASN A 11 14.21 14.00 15.25
C ASN A 11 13.50 12.78 14.66
N LEU A 12 12.51 13.01 13.77
CA LEU A 12 11.82 11.92 13.07
C LEU A 12 12.76 11.18 12.11
N PHE A 13 13.60 11.89 11.36
CA PHE A 13 14.59 11.27 10.49
C PHE A 13 15.63 10.48 11.29
N ASP A 14 16.17 11.04 12.38
CA ASP A 14 17.14 10.35 13.24
C ASP A 14 16.58 8.99 13.73
N LYS A 15 15.29 8.93 14.06
CA LYS A 15 14.61 7.70 14.45
C LYS A 15 14.31 6.78 13.27
N ALA A 16 13.90 7.33 12.12
CA ALA A 16 13.61 6.55 10.92
C ALA A 16 14.84 5.81 10.39
N VAL A 17 16.02 6.46 10.42
CA VAL A 17 17.30 5.89 9.95
C VAL A 17 17.67 4.62 10.71
N VAL A 18 17.44 4.58 12.03
CA VAL A 18 17.79 3.43 12.87
C VAL A 18 16.65 2.40 12.99
N SER A 19 15.48 2.71 12.47
CA SER A 19 14.33 1.79 12.45
C SER A 19 14.55 0.69 11.40
N GLU A 20 14.28 -0.56 11.73
CA GLU A 20 14.30 -1.69 10.78
C GLU A 20 13.37 -1.45 9.59
N ARG A 21 12.23 -0.78 9.83
CA ARG A 21 11.27 -0.42 8.79
C ARG A 21 11.66 0.83 8.00
N LYS A 22 12.78 1.49 8.34
CA LYS A 22 13.26 2.74 7.74
C LYS A 22 12.21 3.86 7.75
N ARG A 23 11.31 3.83 8.74
CA ARG A 23 10.27 4.86 8.92
C ARG A 23 9.94 5.09 10.38
N MET A 24 9.45 6.31 10.67
CA MET A 24 8.96 6.72 11.98
C MET A 24 7.76 7.63 11.82
N ASN A 25 6.69 7.34 12.54
CA ASN A 25 5.51 8.19 12.59
C ASN A 25 5.46 9.04 13.85
N TYR A 26 4.75 10.14 13.78
CA TYR A 26 4.41 11.02 14.88
C TYR A 26 2.91 11.32 14.86
N ASP A 27 2.19 10.81 15.86
CA ASP A 27 0.75 10.98 15.98
C ASP A 27 0.41 12.42 16.40
N LEU A 28 -0.43 13.09 15.63
CA LEU A 28 -0.92 14.45 15.89
C LEU A 28 -2.32 14.48 16.49
N ARG A 29 -2.92 13.33 16.76
CA ARG A 29 -4.22 13.27 17.45
C ARG A 29 -4.11 13.89 18.83
N THR A 30 -5.22 14.45 19.30
CA THR A 30 -5.29 15.11 20.61
C THR A 30 -5.53 14.12 21.75
N SER A 31 -6.08 12.95 21.44
CA SER A 31 -6.34 11.86 22.38
C SER A 31 -6.56 10.54 21.63
N GLU A 32 -6.58 9.42 22.35
CA GLU A 32 -6.91 8.10 21.79
C GLU A 32 -8.36 8.01 21.28
N SER A 33 -9.25 8.83 21.81
CA SER A 33 -10.65 8.91 21.38
C SER A 33 -10.86 9.80 20.15
N ASP A 34 -9.83 10.45 19.65
CA ASP A 34 -9.90 11.25 18.42
C ASP A 34 -10.10 10.32 17.21
N THR A 35 -11.22 10.50 16.55
CA THR A 35 -11.66 9.62 15.45
C THR A 35 -11.05 9.96 14.10
N SER A 36 -10.26 11.03 13.99
CA SER A 36 -9.54 11.35 12.77
C SER A 36 -8.06 11.03 12.90
N GLN A 37 -7.53 10.25 11.95
CA GLN A 37 -6.09 10.01 11.86
C GLN A 37 -5.40 11.27 11.33
N ARG A 38 -4.35 11.69 12.00
CA ARG A 38 -3.46 12.77 11.58
C ARG A 38 -2.07 12.46 12.08
N MET A 39 -1.13 12.29 11.17
CA MET A 39 0.24 11.96 11.55
C MET A 39 1.27 12.53 10.60
N LEU A 40 2.49 12.65 11.11
CA LEU A 40 3.68 12.80 10.26
C LEU A 40 4.31 11.42 10.07
N ASN A 41 4.69 11.10 8.86
CA ASN A 41 5.46 9.90 8.54
C ASN A 41 6.81 10.32 7.93
N ALA A 42 7.90 10.10 8.68
CA ALA A 42 9.25 10.21 8.15
C ALA A 42 9.67 8.87 7.55
N MET A 43 10.09 8.87 6.31
CA MET A 43 10.44 7.67 5.54
C MET A 43 11.78 7.87 4.83
N MET A 44 12.61 6.83 4.87
CA MET A 44 13.91 6.77 4.20
C MET A 44 13.80 5.97 2.89
N PRO A 45 14.66 6.21 1.90
CA PRO A 45 14.77 5.34 0.74
C PRO A 45 14.95 3.87 1.14
N GLY A 46 14.19 2.98 0.50
CA GLY A 46 14.10 1.57 0.85
C GLY A 46 13.10 1.26 1.98
N THR A 47 12.29 2.23 2.42
CA THR A 47 11.06 1.94 3.18
C THR A 47 10.13 1.08 2.31
N VAL A 48 9.62 0.00 2.90
CA VAL A 48 8.59 -0.84 2.26
C VAL A 48 7.25 -0.56 2.92
N VAL A 49 6.31 -0.07 2.13
CA VAL A 49 4.89 0.02 2.49
C VAL A 49 4.16 -1.03 1.65
N PRO A 50 3.51 -2.03 2.26
CA PRO A 50 2.71 -2.99 1.49
C PRO A 50 1.66 -2.27 0.64
N ILE A 51 1.30 -2.82 -0.52
CA ILE A 51 0.12 -2.36 -1.26
C ILE A 51 -1.09 -2.56 -0.36
N HIS A 52 -1.86 -1.49 -0.15
CA HIS A 52 -2.99 -1.49 0.76
C HIS A 52 -4.08 -0.53 0.27
N ARG A 53 -5.26 -0.61 0.87
CA ARG A 53 -6.36 0.33 0.63
C ARG A 53 -7.09 0.66 1.93
N HIS A 54 -7.84 1.75 1.90
CA HIS A 54 -8.70 2.23 2.98
C HIS A 54 -10.15 2.27 2.50
N PRO A 55 -10.95 1.21 2.69
CA PRO A 55 -12.29 1.13 2.11
C PRO A 55 -13.26 2.21 2.58
N ARG A 56 -13.00 2.82 3.75
CA ARG A 56 -13.93 3.75 4.42
C ARG A 56 -13.46 5.19 4.48
N SER A 57 -12.27 5.50 3.96
CA SER A 57 -11.70 6.84 4.08
C SER A 57 -10.81 7.17 2.91
N ASN A 58 -10.92 8.39 2.40
CA ASN A 58 -9.85 8.94 1.59
C ASN A 58 -8.61 9.14 2.43
N GLU A 59 -7.44 9.05 1.81
CA GLU A 59 -6.17 9.41 2.42
C GLU A 59 -5.64 10.71 1.81
N ASN A 60 -5.38 11.69 2.66
CA ASN A 60 -4.76 12.95 2.24
C ASN A 60 -3.26 12.87 2.55
N VAL A 61 -2.43 12.99 1.52
CA VAL A 61 -0.98 12.98 1.62
C VAL A 61 -0.44 14.34 1.20
N ILE A 62 0.22 15.03 2.12
CA ILE A 62 0.92 16.30 1.85
C ILE A 62 2.40 16.13 2.16
N LEU A 63 3.24 16.39 1.18
CA LEU A 63 4.69 16.27 1.29
C LEU A 63 5.27 17.54 1.93
N LEU A 64 5.86 17.41 3.11
CA LEU A 64 6.52 18.52 3.81
C LEU A 64 7.95 18.73 3.31
N CYS A 65 8.64 17.65 2.99
CA CYS A 65 9.99 17.68 2.41
C CYS A 65 10.34 16.32 1.77
N GLY A 66 11.39 16.32 0.94
CA GLY A 66 11.87 15.12 0.24
C GLY A 66 11.15 14.88 -1.08
N LYS A 67 11.12 13.62 -1.50
CA LYS A 67 10.54 13.20 -2.78
C LYS A 67 10.04 11.75 -2.69
N LEU A 68 8.83 11.51 -3.14
CA LEU A 68 8.25 10.17 -3.25
C LEU A 68 7.34 10.03 -4.47
N VAL A 69 7.01 8.81 -4.81
CA VAL A 69 5.98 8.47 -5.80
C VAL A 69 4.84 7.76 -5.07
N GLU A 70 3.62 8.26 -5.23
CA GLU A 70 2.40 7.52 -4.90
C GLU A 70 2.07 6.61 -6.07
N VAL A 71 1.90 5.31 -5.83
CA VAL A 71 1.63 4.31 -6.87
C VAL A 71 0.27 3.69 -6.63
N LEU A 72 -0.59 3.73 -7.64
CA LEU A 72 -1.96 3.22 -7.60
C LEU A 72 -2.07 1.89 -8.37
N TYR A 73 -2.96 1.02 -7.90
CA TYR A 73 -3.16 -0.31 -8.48
C TYR A 73 -4.65 -0.61 -8.68
N ASP A 74 -4.94 -1.49 -9.63
CA ASP A 74 -6.26 -2.09 -9.79
C ASP A 74 -6.48 -3.27 -8.81
N ASP A 75 -7.67 -3.84 -8.85
CA ASP A 75 -8.01 -5.02 -8.04
C ASP A 75 -7.22 -6.28 -8.46
N GLU A 76 -6.59 -6.29 -9.62
CA GLU A 76 -5.71 -7.35 -10.12
C GLU A 76 -4.27 -7.20 -9.62
N GLY A 77 -3.92 -6.04 -9.01
CA GLY A 77 -2.59 -5.71 -8.56
C GLY A 77 -1.68 -5.19 -9.67
N ASN A 78 -2.26 -4.79 -10.81
CA ASN A 78 -1.52 -4.11 -11.85
C ASN A 78 -1.43 -2.62 -11.51
N GLU A 79 -0.26 -2.03 -11.73
CA GLU A 79 -0.07 -0.59 -11.58
C GLU A 79 -0.93 0.17 -12.61
N THR A 80 -1.70 1.15 -12.13
CA THR A 80 -2.60 1.96 -12.96
C THR A 80 -2.12 3.40 -13.11
N ASP A 81 -1.45 3.94 -12.10
CA ASP A 81 -0.93 5.31 -12.14
C ASP A 81 0.24 5.51 -11.16
N ARG A 82 1.05 6.55 -11.42
CA ARG A 82 2.20 6.98 -10.61
C ARG A 82 2.22 8.49 -10.49
N LEU A 83 2.10 8.99 -9.28
CA LEU A 83 2.10 10.40 -8.97
C LEU A 83 3.41 10.80 -8.28
N LEU A 84 4.27 11.52 -8.99
CA LEU A 84 5.48 12.08 -8.39
C LEU A 84 5.09 13.26 -7.48
N LEU A 85 5.40 13.14 -6.18
CA LEU A 85 5.32 14.23 -5.22
C LEU A 85 6.72 14.82 -5.00
N ASP A 86 6.88 16.07 -5.40
CA ASP A 86 8.13 16.83 -5.31
C ASP A 86 7.79 18.32 -5.14
N PRO A 87 7.91 18.90 -3.96
CA PRO A 87 7.60 20.30 -3.71
C PRO A 87 8.45 21.27 -4.55
N THR A 88 9.64 20.86 -4.99
CA THR A 88 10.49 21.70 -5.85
C THR A 88 9.93 21.86 -7.25
N LEU A 89 9.05 20.93 -7.68
CA LEU A 89 8.34 20.96 -8.94
C LEU A 89 6.90 21.48 -8.79
N GLY A 90 6.47 21.84 -7.57
CA GLY A 90 5.10 22.28 -7.29
C GLY A 90 4.10 21.15 -7.06
N ASN A 91 4.55 19.91 -6.93
CA ASN A 91 3.72 18.72 -6.66
C ASN A 91 3.74 18.43 -5.16
N PHE A 92 2.84 19.06 -4.41
CA PHE A 92 2.89 19.08 -2.95
C PHE A 92 2.20 17.88 -2.28
N GLY A 93 1.34 17.17 -2.97
CA GLY A 93 0.56 16.09 -2.36
C GLY A 93 -0.53 15.56 -3.27
N CYS A 94 -1.28 14.59 -2.76
CA CYS A 94 -2.42 14.00 -3.44
C CYS A 94 -3.51 13.61 -2.44
N VAL A 95 -4.67 13.26 -2.97
CA VAL A 95 -5.74 12.59 -2.23
C VAL A 95 -5.94 11.23 -2.88
N VAL A 96 -5.66 10.16 -2.14
CA VAL A 96 -5.99 8.80 -2.56
C VAL A 96 -7.45 8.54 -2.19
N PRO A 97 -8.33 8.25 -3.17
CA PRO A 97 -9.73 7.96 -2.88
C PRO A 97 -9.90 6.70 -2.03
N ALA A 98 -11.00 6.64 -1.29
CA ALA A 98 -11.38 5.42 -0.59
C ALA A 98 -11.42 4.21 -1.55
N ASP A 99 -11.04 3.05 -1.03
CA ASP A 99 -11.05 1.77 -1.74
C ASP A 99 -10.05 1.61 -2.90
N VAL A 100 -9.13 2.57 -3.09
CA VAL A 100 -8.07 2.49 -4.10
C VAL A 100 -6.83 1.81 -3.51
N TRP A 101 -6.36 0.75 -4.16
CA TRP A 101 -5.09 0.11 -3.83
C TRP A 101 -3.91 1.01 -4.14
N HIS A 102 -3.01 1.20 -3.17
CA HIS A 102 -1.87 2.10 -3.33
C HIS A 102 -0.68 1.71 -2.45
N THR A 103 0.45 2.30 -2.77
CA THR A 103 1.68 2.27 -1.97
C THR A 103 2.53 3.50 -2.29
N VAL A 104 3.64 3.67 -1.56
CA VAL A 104 4.60 4.75 -1.81
C VAL A 104 6.00 4.19 -2.12
N GLU A 105 6.69 4.82 -3.06
CA GLU A 105 8.11 4.63 -3.31
C GLU A 105 8.87 5.88 -2.87
N VAL A 106 9.73 5.72 -1.89
CA VAL A 106 10.51 6.84 -1.32
C VAL A 106 11.79 7.03 -2.11
N LEU A 107 11.91 8.15 -2.83
CA LEU A 107 13.06 8.48 -3.67
C LEU A 107 14.14 9.24 -2.89
N GLU A 108 13.75 10.13 -1.99
CA GLU A 108 14.62 10.88 -1.09
C GLU A 108 14.07 10.83 0.34
N PRO A 109 14.87 11.06 1.39
CA PRO A 109 14.35 11.16 2.74
C PRO A 109 13.16 12.12 2.80
N THR A 110 12.00 11.64 3.25
CA THR A 110 10.71 12.29 3.07
C THR A 110 9.95 12.37 4.39
N VAL A 111 9.28 13.48 4.62
CA VAL A 111 8.22 13.59 5.64
C VAL A 111 6.92 13.99 4.97
N ILE A 112 5.91 13.16 5.16
CA ILE A 112 4.53 13.47 4.75
C ILE A 112 3.67 13.79 5.97
N TYR A 113 2.66 14.63 5.79
CA TYR A 113 1.48 14.70 6.62
C TYR A 113 0.40 13.84 5.98
N GLU A 114 -0.09 12.87 6.74
CA GLU A 114 -1.14 11.93 6.35
C GLU A 114 -2.37 12.16 7.23
N ALA A 115 -3.55 12.26 6.59
CA ALA A 115 -4.81 12.41 7.30
C ALA A 115 -5.91 11.54 6.68
N LYS A 116 -6.70 10.92 7.57
CA LYS A 116 -7.89 10.10 7.25
C LYS A 116 -9.03 10.41 8.21
N ASP A 117 -10.27 10.19 7.77
CA ASP A 117 -11.47 10.54 8.53
C ASP A 117 -11.76 9.64 9.73
N VAL A 118 -11.11 8.48 9.82
CA VAL A 118 -11.28 7.51 10.91
C VAL A 118 -9.98 7.26 11.66
N ALA A 119 -10.07 6.85 12.91
CA ALA A 119 -8.90 6.53 13.72
C ALA A 119 -8.08 5.39 13.11
N PHE A 120 -6.77 5.40 13.35
CA PHE A 120 -5.85 4.35 12.89
C PHE A 120 -6.36 2.96 13.29
N GLY A 121 -6.42 2.04 12.32
CA GLY A 121 -6.88 0.67 12.50
C GLY A 121 -8.41 0.52 12.54
N GLN A 122 -9.19 1.60 12.35
CA GLN A 122 -10.66 1.56 12.30
C GLN A 122 -11.23 1.87 10.90
N ASP A 123 -10.38 2.25 9.97
CA ASP A 123 -10.69 2.56 8.58
C ASP A 123 -10.98 1.32 7.73
N GLY A 124 -10.81 0.12 8.29
CA GLY A 124 -10.97 -1.14 7.58
C GLY A 124 -9.82 -1.42 6.61
N SER A 125 -8.65 -0.84 6.85
CA SER A 125 -7.47 -1.02 6.00
C SER A 125 -7.23 -2.48 5.65
N GLU A 126 -6.99 -2.75 4.38
CA GLU A 126 -6.70 -4.06 3.82
C GLU A 126 -5.32 -4.04 3.17
N ILE A 127 -4.58 -5.15 3.31
CA ILE A 127 -3.32 -5.36 2.60
C ILE A 127 -3.61 -6.24 1.38
N PHE A 128 -3.06 -5.87 0.24
CA PHE A 128 -3.16 -6.65 -0.99
C PHE A 128 -2.44 -7.98 -0.85
N ASP A 129 -3.19 -9.07 -0.91
CA ASP A 129 -2.67 -10.43 -0.84
C ASP A 129 -2.76 -11.08 -2.23
N SER A 130 -1.67 -10.98 -2.98
CA SER A 130 -1.56 -11.57 -4.31
C SER A 130 -1.76 -13.10 -4.30
N MET A 131 -1.34 -13.78 -3.23
CA MET A 131 -1.49 -15.23 -3.12
C MET A 131 -2.94 -15.63 -2.85
N LYS A 132 -3.65 -14.89 -1.98
CA LYS A 132 -5.09 -15.09 -1.76
C LYS A 132 -5.85 -14.89 -3.07
N LYS A 133 -5.58 -13.82 -3.80
CA LYS A 133 -6.21 -13.56 -5.09
C LYS A 133 -5.93 -14.65 -6.11
N LEU A 134 -4.69 -15.09 -6.21
CA LEU A 134 -4.33 -16.21 -7.09
C LEU A 134 -5.09 -17.49 -6.73
N LYS A 135 -5.27 -17.82 -5.44
CA LYS A 135 -6.09 -18.96 -4.99
C LYS A 135 -7.56 -18.82 -5.44
N GLU A 136 -8.13 -17.63 -5.35
CA GLU A 136 -9.50 -17.37 -5.81
C GLU A 136 -9.63 -17.57 -7.32
N GLN A 137 -8.68 -17.05 -8.12
CA GLN A 137 -8.63 -17.24 -9.57
C GLN A 137 -8.47 -18.73 -9.96
N ILE A 138 -7.59 -19.46 -9.29
CA ILE A 138 -7.41 -20.91 -9.49
C ILE A 138 -8.71 -21.66 -9.18
N THR A 139 -9.36 -21.34 -8.06
CA THR A 139 -10.63 -21.96 -7.65
C THR A 139 -11.72 -21.73 -8.68
N TYR A 140 -11.82 -20.49 -9.20
CA TYR A 140 -12.77 -20.13 -10.24
C TYR A 140 -12.50 -20.92 -11.54
N LEU A 141 -11.25 -20.97 -12.00
CA LEU A 141 -10.84 -21.71 -13.21
C LEU A 141 -11.16 -23.21 -13.07
N ILE A 142 -10.82 -23.82 -11.95
CA ILE A 142 -11.16 -25.24 -11.66
C ILE A 142 -12.67 -25.45 -11.71
N GLY A 143 -13.45 -24.51 -11.16
CA GLY A 143 -14.91 -24.57 -11.20
C GLY A 143 -15.45 -24.58 -12.63
N MET A 144 -14.92 -23.72 -13.51
CA MET A 144 -15.29 -23.67 -14.92
C MET A 144 -14.93 -24.97 -15.66
N GLU A 145 -13.71 -25.48 -15.47
CA GLU A 145 -13.27 -26.73 -16.12
C GLU A 145 -14.07 -27.94 -15.64
N ARG A 146 -14.45 -27.97 -14.38
CA ARG A 146 -15.35 -29.01 -13.84
C ARG A 146 -16.74 -29.00 -14.50
N GLN A 147 -17.30 -27.81 -14.73
CA GLN A 147 -18.60 -27.67 -15.40
C GLN A 147 -18.53 -28.07 -16.88
N SER A 148 -17.40 -27.83 -17.54
CA SER A 148 -17.19 -28.25 -18.95
C SER A 148 -16.81 -29.70 -19.10
N GLY A 149 -16.55 -30.44 -18.01
CA GLY A 149 -16.10 -31.84 -18.04
C GLY A 149 -14.58 -31.99 -18.36
N SER A 150 -13.80 -30.93 -18.32
CA SER A 150 -12.39 -30.89 -18.76
C SER A 150 -11.39 -31.01 -17.61
N MET A 151 -11.73 -31.67 -16.50
CA MET A 151 -10.87 -31.75 -15.31
C MET A 151 -9.51 -32.42 -15.55
N ASP A 152 -9.40 -33.33 -16.51
CA ASP A 152 -8.16 -34.06 -16.80
C ASP A 152 -7.03 -33.17 -17.32
N VAL A 153 -7.34 -31.94 -17.77
CA VAL A 153 -6.35 -30.98 -18.26
C VAL A 153 -5.85 -30.00 -17.16
N VAL A 154 -6.50 -29.97 -16.00
CA VAL A 154 -6.21 -29.02 -14.93
C VAL A 154 -4.94 -29.43 -14.18
N THR A 155 -3.82 -29.05 -14.74
CA THR A 155 -2.49 -29.18 -14.12
C THR A 155 -1.96 -27.81 -13.69
N PRO A 156 -0.97 -27.72 -12.77
CA PRO A 156 -0.34 -26.44 -12.43
C PRO A 156 0.17 -25.68 -13.66
N LEU A 157 0.73 -26.39 -14.63
CA LEU A 157 1.21 -25.77 -15.88
C LEU A 157 0.06 -25.22 -16.73
N TYR A 158 -1.06 -25.92 -16.80
CA TYR A 158 -2.25 -25.43 -17.48
C TYR A 158 -2.77 -24.16 -16.81
N VAL A 159 -2.91 -24.15 -15.48
CA VAL A 159 -3.37 -23.01 -14.70
C VAL A 159 -2.42 -21.82 -14.87
N SER A 160 -1.11 -22.05 -14.78
CA SER A 160 -0.09 -21.01 -15.01
C SER A 160 -0.23 -20.33 -16.37
N ARG A 161 -0.48 -21.09 -17.42
CA ARG A 161 -0.69 -20.56 -18.77
C ARG A 161 -2.01 -19.80 -18.91
N MET A 162 -3.09 -20.34 -18.34
CA MET A 162 -4.41 -19.73 -18.44
C MET A 162 -4.52 -18.42 -17.68
N LEU A 163 -3.88 -18.32 -16.52
CA LEU A 163 -3.88 -17.13 -15.67
C LEU A 163 -2.69 -16.19 -15.95
N ASN A 164 -1.76 -16.61 -16.83
CA ASN A 164 -0.53 -15.87 -17.13
C ASN A 164 0.29 -15.49 -15.89
N VAL A 165 0.46 -16.45 -14.97
CA VAL A 165 1.20 -16.28 -13.71
C VAL A 165 2.35 -17.28 -13.60
N PRO A 166 3.42 -17.01 -12.81
CA PRO A 166 4.53 -17.92 -12.63
C PRO A 166 4.07 -19.32 -12.15
N LEU A 167 4.65 -20.38 -12.73
CA LEU A 167 4.31 -21.75 -12.37
C LEU A 167 4.58 -22.05 -10.89
N GLU A 168 5.66 -21.51 -10.33
CA GLU A 168 6.03 -21.69 -8.92
C GLU A 168 4.96 -21.17 -7.95
N ASP A 169 4.32 -20.04 -8.27
CA ASP A 169 3.25 -19.46 -7.46
C ASP A 169 1.99 -20.32 -7.53
N VAL A 170 1.65 -20.84 -8.71
CA VAL A 170 0.53 -21.78 -8.89
C VAL A 170 0.78 -23.07 -8.12
N GLU A 171 1.97 -23.66 -8.23
CA GLU A 171 2.33 -24.88 -7.51
C GLU A 171 2.25 -24.71 -6.00
N LYS A 172 2.64 -23.53 -5.48
CA LYS A 172 2.51 -23.20 -4.08
C LYS A 172 1.04 -23.12 -3.65
N CYS A 173 0.21 -22.42 -4.42
CA CYS A 173 -1.22 -22.30 -4.14
C CYS A 173 -1.99 -23.62 -4.21
N MET A 174 -1.63 -24.53 -5.12
CA MET A 174 -2.33 -25.81 -5.31
C MET A 174 -1.90 -26.91 -4.33
N LYS A 175 -0.81 -26.71 -3.56
CA LYS A 175 -0.31 -27.64 -2.53
C LYS A 175 -0.90 -27.39 -1.14
N GLU A 176 -1.41 -26.19 -0.90
CA GLU A 176 -2.09 -25.79 0.35
C GLU A 176 -3.61 -26.05 0.27
#